data_04c87b0986fa307fb5c93261a55c4c42
#
_entry.id   04c87b0986fa307fb5c93261a55c4c42
#
_cell.length_a   1.000
_cell.length_b   1.000
_cell.length_c   1.000
_cell.angle_alpha   90.00
_cell.angle_beta   90.00
_cell.angle_gamma   90.00
#
_symmetry.space_group_name_H-M   'P 1'
#
loop_
_entity.id
_entity.type
_entity.pdbx_description
1 polymer ?
#
loop_
_entity_poly.entity_id
_entity_poly.type
_entity_poly.pdbx_seq_one_letter_code
_entity_poly.pdbx_strand_id
1 'polypeptide(L)'
;MNTLSRRTVLRLSSRALLTQSIIGLLSACNSRDSSSATKLDKLTVGVVAYGEGAKSIDQYQPFLDYLQTQTKMLAELEPAYNEVKAVEQLQRQAWSLAFAPPGLAAIALSRAQYLPLFPLEGVNNLSSVLVVRDDSPIQDLSDVNKRVVALGQPGSATGYYVPLYELYGTTPSEVRIASTPATVMEWVANQEADLGALAKDEFDQLRSQFSPTTFRIVRASRRIPSGSVLISPAIDRNQQEIIQKAMSEVLPTIAQQVGYIPSAAPPDYNTLIEFIDKVKPIEAHVNDKPARLYE
;
A
#
# COMPACT_ATOMS: atom_id res chain seq x y z
N MET A 1 59.92 38.59 16.25
CA MET A 1 61.27 38.31 16.86
C MET A 1 61.17 37.03 17.66
N ASN A 2 61.91 36.09 17.16
CA ASN A 2 62.54 34.96 17.86
C ASN A 2 61.64 33.95 18.56
N THR A 3 61.45 32.83 18.01
CA THR A 3 62.35 31.70 17.66
C THR A 3 62.62 30.71 18.79
N LEU A 4 62.43 29.49 18.43
CA LEU A 4 63.21 28.31 18.83
C LEU A 4 62.77 27.59 20.12
N SER A 5 62.64 26.38 20.15
CA SER A 5 63.05 25.20 19.42
C SER A 5 63.40 24.11 20.43
N ARG A 6 62.91 22.91 20.12
CA ARG A 6 63.64 21.64 20.20
C ARG A 6 64.10 21.01 21.51
N ARG A 7 63.65 19.80 21.65
CA ARG A 7 64.48 18.58 21.88
C ARG A 7 65.18 18.55 23.26
N THR A 8 65.25 17.51 23.95
CA THR A 8 65.79 16.19 23.72
C THR A 8 65.83 15.44 25.04
N VAL A 9 65.34 14.27 25.13
CA VAL A 9 66.10 13.04 25.26
C VAL A 9 66.53 12.54 26.66
N LEU A 10 66.17 11.30 26.81
CA LEU A 10 66.93 10.18 27.38
C LEU A 10 66.91 9.94 28.91
N ARG A 11 66.34 8.79 29.15
CA ARG A 11 67.00 7.52 29.55
C ARG A 11 67.13 7.25 31.02
N LEU A 12 66.84 6.10 31.28
CA LEU A 12 67.38 4.89 31.92
C LEU A 12 66.72 4.59 33.28
N SER A 13 66.16 3.49 33.29
CA SER A 13 66.53 2.11 33.73
C SER A 13 66.23 1.92 35.21
N SER A 14 65.71 0.86 35.71
CA SER A 14 66.05 -0.52 35.70
C SER A 14 65.05 -1.33 36.56
N ARG A 15 64.74 -2.48 36.07
CA ARG A 15 64.77 -3.84 36.72
C ARG A 15 64.28 -3.95 38.18
N ALA A 16 63.33 -4.81 38.36
CA ALA A 16 63.44 -6.14 38.97
C ALA A 16 62.00 -6.63 39.32
N LEU A 17 61.61 -7.68 38.73
CA LEU A 17 61.63 -9.11 39.11
C LEU A 17 60.36 -9.56 39.90
N LEU A 18 59.66 -10.48 39.21
CA LEU A 18 59.12 -11.76 39.68
C LEU A 18 58.11 -11.72 40.83
N THR A 19 56.99 -12.35 40.80
CA THR A 19 56.61 -13.75 40.47
C THR A 19 55.09 -13.92 40.53
N GLN A 20 54.61 -14.82 39.66
CA GLN A 20 53.52 -15.79 39.87
C GLN A 20 52.15 -15.31 40.44
N SER A 21 51.07 -15.49 39.70
CA SER A 21 50.36 -16.76 39.65
C SER A 21 49.31 -16.75 38.56
N ILE A 22 49.36 -17.73 37.75
CA ILE A 22 48.33 -18.26 36.86
C ILE A 22 47.21 -18.76 37.74
N ILE A 23 45.97 -18.35 37.46
CA ILE A 23 44.78 -19.20 37.44
C ILE A 23 43.77 -18.49 36.58
N GLY A 24 43.50 -19.10 35.49
CA GLY A 24 42.52 -18.88 34.53
C GLY A 24 41.11 -18.99 35.03
N LEU A 25 40.28 -18.26 34.39
CA LEU A 25 38.91 -18.65 34.18
C LEU A 25 38.50 -18.11 32.81
N LEU A 26 38.53 -19.02 31.86
CA LEU A 26 37.80 -18.95 30.61
C LEU A 26 36.31 -18.79 30.94
N SER A 27 35.87 -17.58 31.10
CA SER A 27 34.44 -17.24 30.92
C SER A 27 34.29 -16.73 29.51
N ALA A 28 34.20 -17.69 28.59
CA ALA A 28 33.60 -17.45 27.30
C ALA A 28 32.12 -17.10 27.59
N CYS A 29 31.86 -15.84 27.83
CA CYS A 29 30.50 -15.30 27.68
C CYS A 29 30.17 -15.46 26.22
N ASN A 30 29.45 -16.54 25.96
CA ASN A 30 28.68 -16.73 24.76
C ASN A 30 27.63 -15.62 24.75
N SER A 31 28.02 -14.43 24.24
CA SER A 31 27.08 -13.41 23.85
C SER A 31 26.29 -14.00 22.67
N ARG A 32 25.27 -14.80 23.00
CA ARG A 32 24.16 -14.91 22.09
C ARG A 32 23.69 -13.47 21.91
N ASP A 33 23.97 -12.92 20.74
CA ASP A 33 23.20 -11.84 20.20
C ASP A 33 21.73 -12.31 20.17
N SER A 34 21.06 -12.21 21.30
CA SER A 34 19.63 -12.00 21.29
C SER A 34 19.47 -10.65 20.61
N SER A 35 19.24 -10.68 19.30
CA SER A 35 18.54 -9.60 18.65
C SER A 35 17.34 -9.30 19.57
N SER A 36 17.44 -8.26 20.34
CA SER A 36 16.34 -7.75 21.13
C SER A 36 15.33 -7.27 20.11
N ALA A 37 14.44 -8.18 19.69
CA ALA A 37 13.24 -7.79 18.98
C ALA A 37 12.59 -6.70 19.86
N THR A 38 12.62 -5.49 19.38
CA THR A 38 12.05 -4.34 20.09
C THR A 38 10.59 -4.67 20.26
N LYS A 39 10.15 -4.92 21.50
CA LYS A 39 8.76 -5.18 21.79
C LYS A 39 7.96 -3.99 21.28
N LEU A 40 7.09 -4.22 20.33
CA LEU A 40 6.26 -3.18 19.75
C LEU A 40 5.26 -2.74 20.84
N ASP A 41 5.39 -1.53 21.34
CA ASP A 41 4.45 -0.99 22.32
C ASP A 41 3.23 -0.34 21.65
N LYS A 42 3.30 -0.15 20.32
CA LYS A 42 2.29 0.53 19.52
C LYS A 42 1.98 -0.21 18.22
N LEU A 43 0.69 -0.39 17.93
CA LEU A 43 0.17 -0.88 16.65
C LEU A 43 -0.37 0.28 15.83
N THR A 44 0.24 0.57 14.71
CA THR A 44 -0.29 1.54 13.74
C THR A 44 -1.17 0.82 12.73
N VAL A 45 -2.45 1.18 12.69
CA VAL A 45 -3.45 0.61 11.76
C VAL A 45 -3.64 1.56 10.60
N GLY A 46 -3.15 1.18 9.42
CA GLY A 46 -3.25 1.95 8.19
C GLY A 46 -4.54 1.68 7.42
N VAL A 47 -5.16 2.74 6.92
CA VAL A 47 -6.35 2.67 6.06
C VAL A 47 -6.27 3.71 4.95
N VAL A 48 -6.97 3.48 3.83
CA VAL A 48 -7.14 4.52 2.79
C VAL A 48 -8.52 5.15 2.94
N ALA A 49 -8.55 6.47 3.11
CA ALA A 49 -9.77 7.24 3.31
C ALA A 49 -9.88 8.34 2.25
N TYR A 50 -10.74 8.15 1.25
CA TYR A 50 -11.00 9.15 0.21
C TYR A 50 -11.99 10.21 0.70
N GLY A 51 -11.48 11.31 1.28
CA GLY A 51 -12.27 12.54 1.50
C GLY A 51 -13.35 12.52 2.58
N GLU A 52 -13.68 11.39 3.17
CA GLU A 52 -14.72 11.27 4.19
C GLU A 52 -14.19 11.34 5.64
N GLY A 53 -13.07 11.94 5.82
CA GLY A 53 -12.23 12.13 7.01
C GLY A 53 -12.76 11.64 8.37
N ALA A 54 -13.76 12.28 8.93
CA ALA A 54 -14.15 11.99 10.31
C ALA A 54 -15.05 10.75 10.47
N LYS A 55 -15.99 10.51 9.57
CA LYS A 55 -16.93 9.37 9.71
C LYS A 55 -16.28 8.01 9.50
N SER A 56 -15.31 7.92 8.58
CA SER A 56 -14.60 6.66 8.36
C SER A 56 -13.55 6.36 9.43
N ILE A 57 -13.08 7.36 10.15
CA ILE A 57 -12.14 7.20 11.27
C ILE A 57 -12.86 6.66 12.51
N ASP A 58 -13.99 7.23 12.87
CA ASP A 58 -14.74 6.86 14.09
C ASP A 58 -15.21 5.40 14.08
N GLN A 59 -15.49 4.84 12.91
CA GLN A 59 -15.89 3.43 12.79
C GLN A 59 -14.81 2.44 13.24
N TYR A 60 -13.52 2.83 13.24
CA TYR A 60 -12.42 1.96 13.66
C TYR A 60 -12.22 1.95 15.18
N GLN A 61 -12.79 2.91 15.93
CA GLN A 61 -12.51 3.03 17.36
C GLN A 61 -12.84 1.76 18.16
N PRO A 62 -14.00 1.08 17.99
CA PRO A 62 -14.27 -0.17 18.71
C PRO A 62 -13.26 -1.30 18.41
N PHE A 63 -12.76 -1.33 17.17
CA PHE A 63 -11.73 -2.28 16.76
C PHE A 63 -10.36 -1.97 17.40
N LEU A 64 -9.97 -0.70 17.45
CA LEU A 64 -8.73 -0.28 18.12
C LEU A 64 -8.76 -0.59 19.61
N ASP A 65 -9.86 -0.28 20.31
CA ASP A 65 -10.05 -0.57 21.72
C ASP A 65 -9.99 -2.08 22.00
N TYR A 66 -10.59 -2.86 21.12
CA TYR A 66 -10.53 -4.32 21.18
C TYR A 66 -9.09 -4.83 21.02
N LEU A 67 -8.37 -4.37 19.97
CA LEU A 67 -6.97 -4.75 19.76
C LEU A 67 -6.09 -4.38 20.94
N GLN A 68 -6.21 -3.17 21.50
CA GLN A 68 -5.46 -2.75 22.68
C GLN A 68 -5.71 -3.70 23.86
N THR A 69 -6.96 -4.09 24.07
CA THR A 69 -7.35 -5.00 25.16
C THR A 69 -6.73 -6.38 24.99
N GLN A 70 -6.74 -6.94 23.78
CA GLN A 70 -6.26 -8.29 23.50
C GLN A 70 -4.73 -8.37 23.42
N THR A 71 -4.09 -7.38 22.79
CA THR A 71 -2.65 -7.39 22.50
C THR A 71 -1.80 -6.72 23.58
N LYS A 72 -2.41 -5.91 24.44
CA LYS A 72 -1.73 -5.02 25.42
C LYS A 72 -0.79 -4.00 24.76
N MET A 73 -1.03 -3.66 23.49
CA MET A 73 -0.32 -2.64 22.73
C MET A 73 -1.25 -1.45 22.47
N LEU A 74 -0.73 -0.24 22.46
CA LEU A 74 -1.51 0.94 22.04
C LEU A 74 -1.84 0.81 20.56
N ALA A 75 -3.11 0.82 20.18
CA ALA A 75 -3.54 0.78 18.80
C ALA A 75 -4.01 2.17 18.33
N GLU A 76 -3.44 2.66 17.25
CA GLU A 76 -3.77 3.96 16.67
C GLU A 76 -4.06 3.84 15.17
N LEU A 77 -5.08 4.56 14.70
CA LEU A 77 -5.40 4.66 13.29
C LEU A 77 -4.52 5.70 12.59
N GLU A 78 -3.98 5.34 11.44
CA GLU A 78 -3.24 6.26 10.57
C GLU A 78 -3.85 6.23 9.15
N PRO A 79 -4.72 7.19 8.80
CA PRO A 79 -5.31 7.25 7.48
C PRO A 79 -4.34 7.82 6.45
N ALA A 80 -4.32 7.22 5.25
CA ALA A 80 -3.78 7.83 4.05
C ALA A 80 -4.95 8.34 3.19
N TYR A 81 -4.87 9.57 2.73
CA TYR A 81 -5.96 10.19 1.97
C TYR A 81 -5.86 9.97 0.44
N ASN A 82 -4.90 9.19 0.02
CA ASN A 82 -4.75 8.73 -1.37
C ASN A 82 -3.81 7.51 -1.43
N GLU A 83 -3.83 6.79 -2.58
CA GLU A 83 -3.04 5.59 -2.79
C GLU A 83 -1.54 5.84 -2.76
N VAL A 84 -1.07 6.97 -3.29
CA VAL A 84 0.37 7.29 -3.33
C VAL A 84 0.95 7.35 -1.92
N LYS A 85 0.23 8.02 -0.99
CA LYS A 85 0.63 8.07 0.41
C LYS A 85 0.57 6.70 1.08
N ALA A 86 -0.45 5.91 0.77
CA ALA A 86 -0.56 4.54 1.28
C ALA A 86 0.61 3.67 0.81
N VAL A 87 0.99 3.75 -0.47
CA VAL A 87 2.18 3.05 -1.01
C VAL A 87 3.45 3.46 -0.27
N GLU A 88 3.66 4.76 -0.03
CA GLU A 88 4.82 5.25 0.74
C GLU A 88 4.86 4.66 2.15
N GLN A 89 3.74 4.62 2.86
CA GLN A 89 3.66 4.07 4.21
C GLN A 89 3.92 2.55 4.23
N LEU A 90 3.35 1.82 3.28
CA LEU A 90 3.57 0.39 3.13
C LEU A 90 5.05 0.08 2.83
N GLN A 91 5.68 0.80 1.89
CA GLN A 91 7.09 0.59 1.53
C GLN A 91 8.04 0.88 2.68
N ARG A 92 7.70 1.83 3.56
CA ARG A 92 8.45 2.13 4.77
C ARG A 92 8.13 1.18 5.93
N GLN A 93 7.18 0.27 5.75
CA GLN A 93 6.65 -0.61 6.80
C GLN A 93 6.17 0.17 8.03
N ALA A 94 5.66 1.39 7.81
CA ALA A 94 5.21 2.29 8.88
C ALA A 94 3.91 1.80 9.54
N TRP A 95 3.08 1.07 8.80
CA TRP A 95 1.85 0.48 9.32
C TRP A 95 2.11 -0.92 9.85
N SER A 96 1.71 -1.16 11.10
CA SER A 96 1.74 -2.49 11.72
C SER A 96 0.71 -3.42 11.11
N LEU A 97 -0.51 -2.91 10.94
CA LEU A 97 -1.61 -3.52 10.20
C LEU A 97 -2.03 -2.57 9.08
N ALA A 98 -2.47 -3.09 7.95
CA ALA A 98 -3.01 -2.29 6.86
C ALA A 98 -4.30 -2.92 6.31
N PHE A 99 -5.37 -2.14 6.24
CA PHE A 99 -6.59 -2.47 5.51
C PHE A 99 -6.38 -2.01 4.07
N ALA A 100 -5.88 -2.91 3.25
CA ALA A 100 -5.36 -2.60 1.92
C ALA A 100 -6.31 -3.05 0.81
N PRO A 101 -6.84 -2.13 -0.03
CA PRO A 101 -7.44 -2.46 -1.32
C PRO A 101 -6.51 -3.34 -2.16
N PRO A 102 -7.03 -4.06 -3.17
CA PRO A 102 -6.27 -5.11 -3.87
C PRO A 102 -4.95 -4.65 -4.50
N GLY A 103 -4.90 -3.46 -5.07
CA GLY A 103 -3.67 -2.93 -5.66
C GLY A 103 -2.60 -2.66 -4.60
N LEU A 104 -2.99 -2.04 -3.48
CA LEU A 104 -2.09 -1.81 -2.36
C LEU A 104 -1.65 -3.12 -1.70
N ALA A 105 -2.56 -4.11 -1.58
CA ALA A 105 -2.23 -5.42 -1.05
C ALA A 105 -1.16 -6.10 -1.93
N ALA A 106 -1.35 -6.14 -3.25
CA ALA A 106 -0.37 -6.71 -4.17
C ALA A 106 1.00 -6.03 -4.08
N ILE A 107 1.04 -4.68 -3.99
CA ILE A 107 2.28 -3.92 -3.81
C ILE A 107 2.94 -4.22 -2.46
N ALA A 108 2.17 -4.25 -1.39
CA ALA A 108 2.69 -4.52 -0.05
C ALA A 108 3.30 -5.93 0.06
N LEU A 109 2.66 -6.94 -0.54
CA LEU A 109 3.16 -8.31 -0.57
C LEU A 109 4.46 -8.40 -1.39
N SER A 110 4.46 -7.86 -2.62
CA SER A 110 5.58 -8.02 -3.56
C SER A 110 6.79 -7.14 -3.23
N ARG A 111 6.57 -5.92 -2.70
CA ARG A 111 7.64 -4.92 -2.55
C ARG A 111 8.02 -4.61 -1.09
N ALA A 112 7.15 -4.91 -0.13
CA ALA A 112 7.35 -4.58 1.28
C ALA A 112 7.21 -5.80 2.21
N GLN A 113 7.00 -7.01 1.66
CA GLN A 113 6.99 -8.30 2.36
C GLN A 113 5.91 -8.41 3.45
N TYR A 114 4.82 -7.64 3.35
CA TYR A 114 3.67 -7.82 4.21
C TYR A 114 3.05 -9.20 4.01
N LEU A 115 2.43 -9.72 5.06
CA LEU A 115 1.71 -10.99 5.03
C LEU A 115 0.21 -10.73 5.06
N PRO A 116 -0.59 -11.38 4.20
CA PRO A 116 -2.04 -11.23 4.21
C PRO A 116 -2.62 -12.10 5.35
N LEU A 117 -3.52 -11.50 6.15
CA LEU A 117 -4.18 -12.19 7.26
C LEU A 117 -5.61 -12.60 6.90
N PHE A 118 -6.43 -11.64 6.49
CA PHE A 118 -7.87 -11.83 6.26
C PHE A 118 -8.32 -11.04 5.04
N PRO A 119 -9.30 -11.55 4.25
CA PRO A 119 -9.88 -10.76 3.18
C PRO A 119 -10.69 -9.60 3.73
N LEU A 120 -10.66 -8.47 3.02
CA LEU A 120 -11.63 -7.40 3.26
C LEU A 120 -13.00 -7.84 2.74
N GLU A 121 -14.06 -7.40 3.45
CA GLU A 121 -15.39 -7.38 2.87
C GLU A 121 -15.33 -6.52 1.61
N GLY A 122 -15.82 -7.04 0.53
CA GLY A 122 -15.74 -6.34 -0.74
C GLY A 122 -16.86 -6.74 -1.66
N VAL A 123 -16.95 -6.01 -2.76
CA VAL A 123 -17.90 -6.31 -3.83
C VAL A 123 -17.57 -7.67 -4.41
N ASN A 124 -18.54 -8.58 -4.37
CA ASN A 124 -18.45 -9.82 -5.13
C ASN A 124 -18.31 -9.45 -6.61
N ASN A 125 -17.21 -9.87 -7.26
CA ASN A 125 -16.88 -9.55 -8.65
C ASN A 125 -16.32 -8.14 -8.87
N LEU A 126 -15.40 -7.70 -8.01
CA LEU A 126 -14.66 -6.47 -8.26
C LEU A 126 -14.02 -6.51 -9.66
N SER A 127 -14.25 -5.49 -10.45
CA SER A 127 -13.69 -5.33 -11.79
C SER A 127 -13.42 -3.85 -12.09
N SER A 128 -12.47 -3.61 -12.97
CA SER A 128 -12.22 -2.29 -13.54
C SER A 128 -13.12 -2.06 -14.74
N VAL A 129 -13.60 -0.84 -14.92
CA VAL A 129 -14.32 -0.42 -16.13
C VAL A 129 -13.66 0.80 -16.75
N LEU A 130 -13.62 0.81 -18.08
CA LEU A 130 -13.29 1.96 -18.88
C LEU A 130 -14.58 2.57 -19.41
N VAL A 131 -14.84 3.81 -19.03
CA VAL A 131 -16.12 4.49 -19.27
C VAL A 131 -15.93 5.73 -20.12
N VAL A 132 -16.92 6.01 -20.93
CA VAL A 132 -17.03 7.22 -21.76
C VAL A 132 -18.44 7.80 -21.63
N ARG A 133 -18.65 9.02 -22.07
CA ARG A 133 -20.00 9.57 -22.27
C ARG A 133 -20.72 8.78 -23.37
N ASP A 134 -22.04 8.69 -23.30
CA ASP A 134 -22.85 8.00 -24.32
C ASP A 134 -22.70 8.60 -25.72
N ASP A 135 -22.50 9.93 -25.79
CA ASP A 135 -22.30 10.66 -27.05
C ASP A 135 -20.85 10.62 -27.56
N SER A 136 -19.96 9.90 -26.88
CA SER A 136 -18.54 9.75 -27.27
C SER A 136 -18.40 8.94 -28.56
N PRO A 137 -17.47 9.32 -29.48
CA PRO A 137 -17.18 8.52 -30.67
C PRO A 137 -16.33 7.28 -30.39
N ILE A 138 -15.77 7.11 -29.17
CA ILE A 138 -14.93 5.98 -28.79
C ILE A 138 -15.80 4.73 -28.66
N GLN A 139 -15.63 3.74 -29.54
CA GLN A 139 -16.34 2.48 -29.51
C GLN A 139 -15.52 1.33 -28.91
N ASP A 140 -14.20 1.38 -29.11
CA ASP A 140 -13.26 0.40 -28.54
C ASP A 140 -11.94 1.07 -28.14
N LEU A 141 -10.97 0.27 -27.65
CA LEU A 141 -9.71 0.80 -27.14
C LEU A 141 -8.77 1.35 -28.22
N SER A 142 -8.96 0.98 -29.48
CA SER A 142 -8.17 1.53 -30.61
C SER A 142 -8.50 2.99 -30.88
N ASP A 143 -9.70 3.45 -30.52
CA ASP A 143 -10.15 4.84 -30.67
C ASP A 143 -9.56 5.78 -29.62
N VAL A 144 -8.85 5.24 -28.62
CA VAL A 144 -8.24 6.00 -27.52
C VAL A 144 -7.00 6.80 -27.97
N ASN A 145 -6.44 6.43 -29.13
CA ASN A 145 -5.31 7.17 -29.68
C ASN A 145 -5.67 8.65 -29.88
N LYS A 146 -4.74 9.54 -29.44
CA LYS A 146 -4.90 11.01 -29.46
C LYS A 146 -6.04 11.54 -28.56
N ARG A 147 -6.59 10.74 -27.67
CA ARG A 147 -7.61 11.11 -26.68
C ARG A 147 -6.99 11.39 -25.32
N VAL A 148 -7.70 12.11 -24.48
CA VAL A 148 -7.34 12.32 -23.08
C VAL A 148 -7.95 11.21 -22.24
N VAL A 149 -7.12 10.51 -21.44
CA VAL A 149 -7.53 9.43 -20.57
C VAL A 149 -7.39 9.84 -19.10
N ALA A 150 -8.42 9.63 -18.30
CA ALA A 150 -8.39 9.82 -16.86
C ALA A 150 -8.20 8.47 -16.15
N LEU A 151 -7.11 8.33 -15.41
CA LEU A 151 -6.83 7.18 -14.55
C LEU A 151 -6.84 7.61 -13.08
N GLY A 152 -7.05 6.64 -12.18
CA GLY A 152 -6.77 6.79 -10.75
C GLY A 152 -5.28 6.86 -10.46
N GLN A 153 -4.91 6.88 -9.17
CA GLN A 153 -3.52 6.97 -8.75
C GLN A 153 -2.80 5.61 -8.81
N PRO A 154 -1.47 5.62 -8.98
CA PRO A 154 -0.63 4.45 -8.71
C PRO A 154 -0.93 3.90 -7.30
N GLY A 155 -1.23 2.59 -7.21
CA GLY A 155 -1.75 1.94 -6.01
C GLY A 155 -3.15 1.36 -6.22
N SER A 156 -3.95 1.95 -7.12
CA SER A 156 -5.28 1.44 -7.47
C SER A 156 -5.20 0.30 -8.47
N ALA A 157 -5.77 -0.87 -8.15
CA ALA A 157 -5.90 -1.97 -9.10
C ALA A 157 -6.91 -1.63 -10.20
N THR A 158 -8.07 -1.08 -9.82
CA THR A 158 -9.21 -0.82 -10.69
C THR A 158 -9.10 0.48 -11.48
N GLY A 159 -8.50 1.52 -10.88
CA GLY A 159 -8.37 2.81 -11.51
C GLY A 159 -7.05 3.04 -12.26
N TYR A 160 -6.02 2.22 -11.99
CA TYR A 160 -4.70 2.45 -12.57
C TYR A 160 -4.08 1.20 -13.23
N TYR A 161 -3.74 0.15 -12.48
CA TYR A 161 -2.94 -0.95 -13.03
C TYR A 161 -3.65 -1.77 -14.09
N VAL A 162 -4.89 -2.18 -13.83
CA VAL A 162 -5.67 -2.95 -14.81
C VAL A 162 -6.03 -2.11 -16.03
N PRO A 163 -6.51 -0.86 -15.89
CA PRO A 163 -6.71 0.04 -17.02
C PRO A 163 -5.45 0.26 -17.85
N LEU A 164 -4.32 0.49 -17.21
CA LEU A 164 -3.06 0.72 -17.91
C LEU A 164 -2.66 -0.50 -18.76
N TYR A 165 -2.88 -1.71 -18.22
CA TYR A 165 -2.67 -2.94 -18.96
C TYR A 165 -3.67 -3.11 -20.14
N GLU A 166 -4.94 -2.79 -19.94
CA GLU A 166 -5.96 -2.84 -21.01
C GLU A 166 -5.68 -1.84 -22.14
N LEU A 167 -5.07 -0.69 -21.81
CA LEU A 167 -4.68 0.36 -22.75
C LEU A 167 -3.31 0.10 -23.42
N TYR A 168 -2.66 -1.06 -23.14
CA TYR A 168 -1.38 -1.38 -23.75
C TYR A 168 -1.45 -1.34 -25.29
N GLY A 169 -0.46 -0.72 -25.92
CA GLY A 169 -0.39 -0.56 -27.37
C GLY A 169 -1.07 0.73 -27.89
N THR A 170 -1.71 1.52 -27.02
CA THR A 170 -2.33 2.80 -27.41
C THR A 170 -1.41 3.99 -27.19
N THR A 171 -1.76 5.12 -27.83
CA THR A 171 -1.05 6.40 -27.71
C THR A 171 -2.03 7.52 -27.40
N PRO A 172 -2.54 7.63 -26.16
CA PRO A 172 -3.33 8.77 -25.73
C PRO A 172 -2.57 10.09 -25.92
N SER A 173 -3.27 11.19 -26.19
CA SER A 173 -2.64 12.50 -26.22
C SER A 173 -2.13 12.93 -24.84
N GLU A 174 -2.85 12.50 -23.80
CA GLU A 174 -2.54 12.77 -22.40
C GLU A 174 -3.18 11.71 -21.50
N VAL A 175 -2.48 11.29 -20.46
CA VAL A 175 -3.05 10.57 -19.32
C VAL A 175 -3.10 11.53 -18.13
N ARG A 176 -4.27 11.73 -17.55
CA ARG A 176 -4.48 12.52 -16.34
C ARG A 176 -4.71 11.62 -15.14
N ILE A 177 -4.01 11.89 -14.05
CA ILE A 177 -4.13 11.12 -12.81
C ILE A 177 -5.06 11.84 -11.86
N ALA A 178 -6.22 11.24 -11.62
CA ALA A 178 -7.24 11.74 -10.69
C ALA A 178 -6.97 11.28 -9.26
N SER A 179 -7.26 12.13 -8.29
CA SER A 179 -7.08 11.80 -6.87
C SER A 179 -8.20 10.91 -6.32
N THR A 180 -9.35 10.88 -6.97
CA THR A 180 -10.53 10.08 -6.55
C THR A 180 -11.30 9.55 -7.76
N PRO A 181 -12.08 8.46 -7.62
CA PRO A 181 -13.00 7.99 -8.66
C PRO A 181 -14.05 9.05 -9.07
N ALA A 182 -14.51 9.87 -8.14
CA ALA A 182 -15.43 10.96 -8.44
C ALA A 182 -14.81 12.00 -9.39
N THR A 183 -13.53 12.34 -9.20
CA THR A 183 -12.79 13.23 -10.11
C THR A 183 -12.64 12.63 -11.51
N VAL A 184 -12.44 11.30 -11.63
CA VAL A 184 -12.43 10.62 -12.94
C VAL A 184 -13.76 10.84 -13.64
N MET A 185 -14.87 10.60 -12.96
CA MET A 185 -16.21 10.76 -13.50
C MET A 185 -16.52 12.22 -13.87
N GLU A 186 -16.09 13.17 -13.04
CA GLU A 186 -16.24 14.61 -13.29
C GLU A 186 -15.52 15.03 -14.57
N TRP A 187 -14.26 14.62 -14.76
CA TRP A 187 -13.50 14.96 -15.97
C TRP A 187 -14.14 14.37 -17.24
N VAL A 188 -14.67 13.14 -17.17
CA VAL A 188 -15.38 12.54 -18.30
C VAL A 188 -16.71 13.26 -18.55
N ALA A 189 -17.46 13.59 -17.50
CA ALA A 189 -18.73 14.32 -17.63
C ALA A 189 -18.54 15.69 -18.28
N ASN A 190 -17.50 16.42 -17.89
CA ASN A 190 -17.16 17.76 -18.37
C ASN A 190 -16.37 17.78 -19.68
N GLN A 191 -16.09 16.61 -20.29
CA GLN A 191 -15.28 16.48 -21.51
C GLN A 191 -13.81 16.96 -21.32
N GLU A 192 -13.32 16.98 -20.08
CA GLU A 192 -11.91 17.22 -19.77
C GLU A 192 -11.06 15.95 -19.98
N ALA A 193 -11.71 14.79 -19.98
CA ALA A 193 -11.18 13.51 -20.42
C ALA A 193 -12.19 12.83 -21.35
N ASP A 194 -11.70 12.12 -22.37
CA ASP A 194 -12.53 11.37 -23.32
C ASP A 194 -12.93 9.99 -22.75
N LEU A 195 -12.09 9.41 -21.88
CA LEU A 195 -12.27 8.09 -21.27
C LEU A 195 -11.78 8.13 -19.83
N GLY A 196 -12.49 7.43 -18.94
CA GLY A 196 -12.14 7.31 -17.52
C GLY A 196 -12.09 5.88 -17.04
N ALA A 197 -11.26 5.60 -16.01
CA ALA A 197 -11.08 4.30 -15.42
C ALA A 197 -11.38 4.31 -13.92
N LEU A 198 -12.21 3.37 -13.44
CA LEU A 198 -12.58 3.21 -12.04
C LEU A 198 -13.12 1.79 -11.79
N ALA A 199 -13.45 1.47 -10.53
CA ALA A 199 -14.14 0.23 -10.23
C ALA A 199 -15.60 0.27 -10.74
N LYS A 200 -16.12 -0.91 -11.11
CA LYS A 200 -17.51 -1.04 -11.61
C LYS A 200 -18.54 -0.57 -10.60
N ASP A 201 -18.37 -0.90 -9.33
CA ASP A 201 -19.25 -0.50 -8.24
C ASP A 201 -19.16 1.00 -7.94
N GLU A 202 -17.98 1.61 -7.99
CA GLU A 202 -17.79 3.06 -7.91
C GLU A 202 -18.53 3.77 -9.06
N PHE A 203 -18.40 3.26 -10.28
CA PHE A 203 -19.13 3.76 -11.44
C PHE A 203 -20.63 3.70 -11.23
N ASP A 204 -21.17 2.56 -10.78
CA ASP A 204 -22.61 2.39 -10.56
C ASP A 204 -23.17 3.34 -9.48
N GLN A 205 -22.37 3.64 -8.44
CA GLN A 205 -22.74 4.57 -7.37
C GLN A 205 -22.65 6.03 -7.82
N LEU A 206 -21.62 6.39 -8.59
CA LEU A 206 -21.32 7.78 -8.92
C LEU A 206 -22.10 8.30 -10.14
N ARG A 207 -22.37 7.45 -11.15
CA ARG A 207 -22.91 7.90 -12.46
C ARG A 207 -24.19 8.73 -12.36
N SER A 208 -25.06 8.46 -11.39
CA SER A 208 -26.30 9.21 -11.20
C SER A 208 -26.11 10.64 -10.70
N GLN A 209 -24.95 10.94 -10.11
CA GLN A 209 -24.64 12.28 -9.58
C GLN A 209 -24.33 13.29 -10.69
N PHE A 210 -24.05 12.81 -11.91
CA PHE A 210 -23.67 13.64 -13.06
C PHE A 210 -24.83 13.87 -14.07
N SER A 211 -26.08 13.61 -13.66
CA SER A 211 -27.24 13.88 -14.50
C SER A 211 -27.26 15.35 -14.96
N PRO A 212 -27.61 15.68 -16.25
CA PRO A 212 -28.17 14.78 -17.26
C PRO A 212 -27.13 13.99 -18.10
N THR A 213 -25.85 14.08 -17.83
CA THR A 213 -24.83 13.33 -18.58
C THR A 213 -25.01 11.82 -18.36
N THR A 214 -25.05 11.06 -19.44
CA THR A 214 -25.11 9.61 -19.43
C THR A 214 -23.77 9.00 -19.91
N PHE A 215 -23.49 7.78 -19.43
CA PHE A 215 -22.22 7.10 -19.66
C PHE A 215 -22.44 5.66 -20.08
N ARG A 216 -21.49 5.14 -20.86
CA ARG A 216 -21.41 3.72 -21.19
C ARG A 216 -20.04 3.14 -20.90
N ILE A 217 -20.02 1.84 -20.66
CA ILE A 217 -18.79 1.08 -20.45
C ILE A 217 -18.28 0.60 -21.84
N VAL A 218 -17.03 0.96 -22.16
CA VAL A 218 -16.35 0.48 -23.38
C VAL A 218 -15.67 -0.87 -23.10
N ARG A 219 -15.11 -1.01 -21.91
CA ARG A 219 -14.40 -2.23 -21.51
C ARG A 219 -14.65 -2.53 -20.04
N ALA A 220 -14.84 -3.80 -19.71
CA ALA A 220 -14.80 -4.30 -18.35
C ALA A 220 -13.70 -5.37 -18.22
N SER A 221 -12.92 -5.30 -17.16
CA SER A 221 -11.85 -6.27 -16.90
C SER A 221 -12.39 -7.61 -16.41
N ARG A 222 -11.50 -8.59 -16.33
CA ARG A 222 -11.74 -9.80 -15.54
C ARG A 222 -11.84 -9.44 -14.05
N ARG A 223 -12.33 -10.40 -13.27
CA ARG A 223 -12.45 -10.28 -11.81
C ARG A 223 -11.08 -10.01 -11.17
N ILE A 224 -11.06 -9.05 -10.27
CA ILE A 224 -9.92 -8.67 -9.44
C ILE A 224 -10.15 -9.25 -8.03
N PRO A 225 -9.13 -9.78 -7.32
CA PRO A 225 -9.30 -10.23 -5.94
C PRO A 225 -9.74 -9.08 -5.03
N SER A 226 -10.41 -9.39 -3.92
CA SER A 226 -10.73 -8.39 -2.88
C SER A 226 -9.44 -7.87 -2.21
N GLY A 227 -9.55 -6.81 -1.42
CA GLY A 227 -8.46 -6.37 -0.55
C GLY A 227 -8.17 -7.33 0.60
N SER A 228 -7.18 -7.03 1.40
CA SER A 228 -6.81 -7.80 2.58
C SER A 228 -6.42 -6.91 3.75
N VAL A 229 -6.62 -7.43 4.96
CA VAL A 229 -5.86 -6.96 6.12
C VAL A 229 -4.49 -7.60 6.06
N LEU A 230 -3.47 -6.76 6.12
CA LEU A 230 -2.07 -7.15 6.03
C LEU A 230 -1.37 -6.89 7.36
N ILE A 231 -0.35 -7.71 7.68
CA ILE A 231 0.52 -7.51 8.83
C ILE A 231 1.96 -7.25 8.38
N SER A 232 2.61 -6.28 9.02
CA SER A 232 3.98 -5.89 8.71
C SER A 232 4.99 -6.98 9.09
N PRO A 233 6.01 -7.25 8.26
CA PRO A 233 7.12 -8.12 8.60
C PRO A 233 8.02 -7.54 9.71
N ALA A 234 7.92 -6.24 10.01
CA ALA A 234 8.66 -5.60 11.09
C ALA A 234 8.18 -6.02 12.49
N ILE A 235 6.99 -6.62 12.60
CA ILE A 235 6.44 -7.15 13.86
C ILE A 235 7.06 -8.53 14.11
N ASP A 236 7.52 -8.78 15.33
CA ASP A 236 8.04 -10.11 15.68
C ASP A 236 6.97 -11.19 15.57
N ARG A 237 7.40 -12.44 15.32
CA ARG A 237 6.49 -13.54 15.01
C ARG A 237 5.50 -13.84 16.14
N ASN A 238 5.91 -13.76 17.39
CA ASN A 238 5.03 -14.04 18.51
C ASN A 238 3.93 -12.97 18.60
N GLN A 239 4.29 -11.70 18.37
CA GLN A 239 3.31 -10.61 18.32
C GLN A 239 2.38 -10.75 17.10
N GLN A 240 2.89 -11.19 15.93
CA GLN A 240 2.04 -11.47 14.76
C GLN A 240 0.99 -12.54 15.09
N GLU A 241 1.38 -13.62 15.76
CA GLU A 241 0.46 -14.71 16.18
C GLU A 241 -0.60 -14.20 17.17
N ILE A 242 -0.22 -13.38 18.14
CA ILE A 242 -1.16 -12.75 19.10
C ILE A 242 -2.16 -11.86 18.36
N ILE A 243 -1.69 -11.01 17.45
CA ILE A 243 -2.53 -10.10 16.66
C ILE A 243 -3.48 -10.91 15.77
N GLN A 244 -2.97 -11.88 15.04
CA GLN A 244 -3.77 -12.73 14.15
C GLN A 244 -4.85 -13.47 14.93
N LYS A 245 -4.51 -14.04 16.10
CA LYS A 245 -5.47 -14.70 16.98
C LYS A 245 -6.54 -13.71 17.45
N ALA A 246 -6.15 -12.56 17.97
CA ALA A 246 -7.10 -11.53 18.41
C ALA A 246 -8.06 -11.15 17.28
N MET A 247 -7.54 -10.95 16.06
CA MET A 247 -8.37 -10.60 14.90
C MET A 247 -9.29 -11.73 14.45
N SER A 248 -8.89 -13.00 14.59
CA SER A 248 -9.74 -14.15 14.26
C SER A 248 -10.87 -14.39 15.26
N GLU A 249 -10.68 -13.96 16.52
CA GLU A 249 -11.63 -14.14 17.63
C GLU A 249 -12.49 -12.89 17.90
N VAL A 250 -12.37 -11.85 17.05
CA VAL A 250 -13.13 -10.61 17.20
C VAL A 250 -14.64 -10.85 17.06
N LEU A 251 -15.44 -10.04 17.75
CA LEU A 251 -16.90 -10.08 17.59
C LEU A 251 -17.28 -9.77 16.14
N PRO A 252 -18.19 -10.53 15.53
CA PRO A 252 -18.60 -10.32 14.14
C PRO A 252 -19.06 -8.89 13.83
N THR A 253 -19.71 -8.24 14.80
CA THR A 253 -20.15 -6.84 14.67
C THR A 253 -18.99 -5.85 14.51
N ILE A 254 -17.89 -6.08 15.22
CA ILE A 254 -16.68 -5.25 15.12
C ILE A 254 -15.96 -5.52 13.78
N ALA A 255 -15.82 -6.81 13.40
CA ALA A 255 -15.21 -7.16 12.12
C ALA A 255 -15.96 -6.54 10.93
N GLN A 256 -17.30 -6.66 10.93
CA GLN A 256 -18.18 -6.07 9.90
C GLN A 256 -18.07 -4.55 9.86
N GLN A 257 -17.97 -3.90 11.02
CA GLN A 257 -17.86 -2.45 11.10
C GLN A 257 -16.59 -1.92 10.42
N VAL A 258 -15.46 -2.65 10.51
CA VAL A 258 -14.20 -2.30 9.86
C VAL A 258 -13.99 -3.04 8.53
N GLY A 259 -14.93 -3.89 8.13
CA GLY A 259 -15.03 -4.47 6.80
C GLY A 259 -14.02 -5.59 6.49
N TYR A 260 -13.83 -6.60 7.39
CA TYR A 260 -13.05 -7.80 7.06
C TYR A 260 -13.74 -9.07 7.54
N ILE A 261 -13.31 -10.23 7.00
CA ILE A 261 -13.91 -11.54 7.28
C ILE A 261 -12.93 -12.40 8.07
N PRO A 262 -13.08 -12.51 9.42
CA PRO A 262 -12.10 -13.14 10.31
C PRO A 262 -11.86 -14.64 10.07
N SER A 263 -12.85 -15.33 9.47
CA SER A 263 -12.84 -16.79 9.28
C SER A 263 -12.41 -17.23 7.88
N ALA A 264 -12.12 -16.30 6.97
CA ALA A 264 -11.79 -16.60 5.59
C ALA A 264 -10.27 -16.49 5.34
N ALA A 265 -9.78 -17.34 4.44
CA ALA A 265 -8.41 -17.22 3.94
C ALA A 265 -8.26 -15.99 3.04
N PRO A 266 -7.13 -15.29 3.10
CA PRO A 266 -6.88 -14.15 2.24
C PRO A 266 -6.84 -14.56 0.75
N PRO A 267 -7.15 -13.63 -0.17
CA PRO A 267 -7.10 -13.89 -1.60
C PRO A 267 -5.66 -14.17 -2.09
N ASP A 268 -5.56 -14.89 -3.21
CA ASP A 268 -4.30 -15.00 -3.96
C ASP A 268 -4.09 -13.76 -4.83
N TYR A 269 -2.94 -13.12 -4.67
CA TYR A 269 -2.55 -11.92 -5.41
C TYR A 269 -1.54 -12.17 -6.52
N ASN A 270 -1.08 -13.40 -6.76
CA ASN A 270 -0.01 -13.69 -7.72
C ASN A 270 -0.31 -13.12 -9.11
N THR A 271 -1.51 -13.35 -9.64
CA THR A 271 -1.92 -12.80 -10.94
C THR A 271 -1.91 -11.26 -10.95
N LEU A 272 -2.39 -10.61 -9.89
CA LEU A 272 -2.40 -9.15 -9.82
C LEU A 272 -0.99 -8.58 -9.70
N ILE A 273 -0.11 -9.24 -8.95
CA ILE A 273 1.31 -8.89 -8.87
C ILE A 273 1.98 -8.99 -10.24
N GLU A 274 1.74 -10.08 -10.98
CA GLU A 274 2.23 -10.22 -12.36
C GLU A 274 1.72 -9.11 -13.29
N PHE A 275 0.47 -8.68 -13.15
CA PHE A 275 -0.07 -7.55 -13.92
C PHE A 275 0.65 -6.25 -13.58
N ILE A 276 0.83 -5.95 -12.30
CA ILE A 276 1.52 -4.75 -11.83
C ILE A 276 2.97 -4.72 -12.35
N ASP A 277 3.65 -5.85 -12.34
CA ASP A 277 5.02 -5.94 -12.87
C ASP A 277 5.08 -5.77 -14.39
N LYS A 278 4.09 -6.28 -15.12
CA LYS A 278 3.99 -6.12 -16.59
C LYS A 278 3.75 -4.69 -17.03
N VAL A 279 3.03 -3.87 -16.24
CA VAL A 279 2.77 -2.47 -16.60
C VAL A 279 3.86 -1.52 -16.15
N LYS A 280 4.81 -1.98 -15.35
CA LYS A 280 5.90 -1.15 -14.83
C LYS A 280 6.71 -0.39 -15.90
N PRO A 281 7.07 -0.97 -17.06
CA PRO A 281 7.70 -0.23 -18.15
C PRO A 281 6.81 0.87 -18.70
N ILE A 282 5.49 0.62 -18.78
CA ILE A 282 4.51 1.58 -19.29
C ILE A 282 4.37 2.78 -18.35
N GLU A 283 4.47 2.57 -17.03
CA GLU A 283 4.40 3.65 -16.03
C GLU A 283 5.40 4.78 -16.30
N ALA A 284 6.56 4.48 -16.87
CA ALA A 284 7.56 5.47 -17.21
C ALA A 284 7.08 6.48 -18.27
N HIS A 285 6.10 6.10 -19.09
CA HIS A 285 5.59 6.89 -20.23
C HIS A 285 4.19 7.46 -19.99
N VAL A 286 3.58 7.22 -18.84
CA VAL A 286 2.22 7.70 -18.50
C VAL A 286 2.16 9.24 -18.52
N ASN A 287 3.23 9.91 -18.10
CA ASN A 287 3.30 11.38 -18.06
C ASN A 287 3.81 12.02 -19.35
N ASP A 288 4.17 11.23 -20.36
CA ASP A 288 4.57 11.76 -21.67
C ASP A 288 3.37 12.38 -22.39
N LYS A 289 3.63 13.33 -23.30
CA LYS A 289 2.60 13.94 -24.17
C LYS A 289 3.08 13.91 -25.62
N PRO A 290 2.55 13.01 -26.46
CA PRO A 290 1.55 11.96 -26.15
C PRO A 290 2.11 10.83 -25.26
N ALA A 291 1.25 10.24 -24.46
CA ALA A 291 1.60 9.10 -23.64
C ALA A 291 1.77 7.84 -24.51
N ARG A 292 2.93 7.18 -24.39
CA ARG A 292 3.20 5.94 -25.14
C ARG A 292 3.01 4.76 -24.19
N LEU A 293 1.87 4.08 -24.31
CA LEU A 293 1.53 2.95 -23.44
C LEU A 293 2.02 1.62 -24.04
N TYR A 294 3.26 1.60 -24.48
CA TYR A 294 3.97 0.41 -24.99
C TYR A 294 5.49 0.59 -24.81
N GLU A 295 6.23 -0.51 -24.90
CA GLU A 295 7.70 -0.55 -24.89
C GLU A 295 8.29 -0.12 -26.24
#